data_13cdc2a9c0b3092223dc74dc5552ce06
#
_entry.id   13cdc2a9c0b3092223dc74dc5552ce06
#
_cell.length_a   1.000
_cell.length_b   1.000
_cell.length_c   1.000
_cell.angle_alpha   90.00
_cell.angle_beta   90.00
_cell.angle_gamma   90.00
#
_symmetry.space_group_name_H-M   'P 1'
#
loop_
_entity.id
_entity.type
_entity.pdbx_description
1 polymer ?
#
loop_
_entity_poly.entity_id
_entity_poly.type
_entity_poly.pdbx_seq_one_letter_code
_entity_poly.pdbx_strand_id
1 'polypeptide(L)'
;MNPPLNPDFSTPTNLPDFSGLDLNFEIIDAHHHLFDLDEMYYPWLTDEPEKHFLLGNYDALKRNYSCEDYRKDTEKLKIVKTVHVEAESEHQDPLRETEWLNQVMELSLIHI
;
A
#
# COMPACT_ATOMS: atom_id res chain seq x y z
N MET A 1 31.40 0.32 3.46
CA MET A 1 30.46 -0.37 2.59
C MET A 1 29.31 -0.90 3.44
N ASN A 2 28.11 -0.40 3.20
CA ASN A 2 26.95 -0.90 3.93
C ASN A 2 26.66 -2.33 3.47
N PRO A 3 26.36 -3.24 4.41
CA PRO A 3 25.90 -4.55 4.00
C PRO A 3 24.66 -4.40 3.13
N PRO A 4 24.50 -5.23 2.12
CA PRO A 4 23.28 -5.18 1.33
C PRO A 4 22.08 -5.33 2.26
N LEU A 5 21.09 -4.49 2.06
CA LEU A 5 19.81 -4.68 2.71
C LEU A 5 19.35 -6.10 2.42
N ASN A 6 18.64 -6.70 3.35
CA ASN A 6 18.07 -8.01 3.13
C ASN A 6 17.38 -8.02 1.77
N PRO A 7 17.83 -8.81 0.79
CA PRO A 7 17.28 -8.79 -0.55
C PRO A 7 15.83 -9.28 -0.60
N ASP A 8 15.38 -9.90 0.45
CA ASP A 8 14.05 -10.46 0.51
C ASP A 8 13.18 -9.69 1.52
N PHE A 9 12.62 -8.57 1.07
CA PHE A 9 11.67 -7.80 1.86
C PHE A 9 10.35 -8.54 2.10
N SER A 10 10.05 -9.56 1.30
CA SER A 10 8.79 -10.29 1.42
C SER A 10 8.78 -11.30 2.56
N THR A 11 9.98 -11.70 3.04
CA THR A 11 10.14 -12.65 4.14
C THR A 11 11.17 -12.15 5.14
N PRO A 12 10.86 -11.08 5.89
CA PRO A 12 11.76 -10.64 6.94
C PRO A 12 11.90 -11.77 7.96
N THR A 13 13.15 -12.14 8.24
CA THR A 13 13.46 -13.29 9.12
C THR A 13 13.27 -13.01 10.60
N ASN A 14 13.03 -11.74 10.97
CA ASN A 14 12.98 -11.29 12.35
C ASN A 14 11.67 -10.54 12.69
N LEU A 15 10.57 -10.91 12.06
CA LEU A 15 9.28 -10.37 12.48
C LEU A 15 8.95 -10.87 13.88
N PRO A 16 8.51 -9.97 14.77
CA PRO A 16 8.00 -10.40 16.06
C PRO A 16 6.83 -11.36 15.89
N ASP A 17 6.74 -12.33 16.76
CA ASP A 17 5.56 -13.19 16.80
C ASP A 17 4.45 -12.50 17.57
N PHE A 18 3.42 -12.07 16.85
CA PHE A 18 2.25 -11.41 17.43
C PHE A 18 1.12 -12.38 17.77
N SER A 19 1.33 -13.68 17.59
CA SER A 19 0.25 -14.67 17.75
C SER A 19 -0.35 -14.71 19.17
N GLY A 20 0.43 -14.31 20.18
CA GLY A 20 -0.01 -14.25 21.56
C GLY A 20 -0.60 -12.92 21.99
N LEU A 21 -0.62 -11.91 21.09
CA LEU A 21 -1.16 -10.60 21.42
C LEU A 21 -2.67 -10.57 21.24
N ASP A 22 -3.34 -9.89 22.16
CA ASP A 22 -4.76 -9.58 22.02
C ASP A 22 -4.91 -8.35 21.14
N LEU A 23 -5.23 -8.57 19.87
CA LEU A 23 -5.45 -7.51 18.89
C LEU A 23 -6.92 -7.14 18.75
N ASN A 24 -7.73 -7.39 19.77
CA ASN A 24 -9.16 -7.13 19.75
C ASN A 24 -9.50 -5.68 20.11
N PHE A 25 -8.70 -4.73 19.69
CA PHE A 25 -8.98 -3.30 19.85
C PHE A 25 -9.15 -2.65 18.48
N GLU A 26 -9.95 -1.61 18.42
CA GLU A 26 -10.19 -0.87 17.19
C GLU A 26 -8.93 -0.14 16.75
N ILE A 27 -8.66 -0.22 15.44
CA ILE A 27 -7.47 0.39 14.84
C ILE A 27 -7.92 1.35 13.75
N ILE A 28 -7.33 2.53 13.74
CA ILE A 28 -7.41 3.44 12.61
C ILE A 28 -6.05 3.38 11.92
N ASP A 29 -6.05 2.89 10.66
CA ASP A 29 -4.83 2.88 9.86
C ASP A 29 -4.62 4.29 9.30
N ALA A 30 -3.60 4.97 9.79
CA ALA A 30 -3.37 6.36 9.47
C ALA A 30 -2.63 6.59 8.14
N HIS A 31 -2.22 5.51 7.45
CA HIS A 31 -1.43 5.67 6.23
C HIS A 31 -1.46 4.38 5.41
N HIS A 32 -2.21 4.37 4.32
CA HIS A 32 -2.15 3.26 3.38
C HIS A 32 -2.25 3.77 1.94
N HIS A 33 -1.88 2.91 1.01
CA HIS A 33 -1.97 3.17 -0.42
C HIS A 33 -2.73 2.04 -1.10
N LEU A 34 -3.41 2.39 -2.18
CA LEU A 34 -4.01 1.43 -3.09
C LEU A 34 -3.46 1.70 -4.49
N PHE A 35 -3.29 0.65 -5.27
CA PHE A 35 -2.79 0.74 -6.64
C PHE A 35 -3.71 0.02 -7.60
N ASP A 36 -4.06 0.68 -8.69
CA ASP A 36 -4.71 0.04 -9.84
C ASP A 36 -3.95 0.45 -11.10
N LEU A 37 -3.09 -0.43 -11.57
CA LEU A 37 -2.21 -0.16 -12.70
C LEU A 37 -2.97 -0.16 -14.03
N ASP A 38 -4.19 -0.67 -14.05
CA ASP A 38 -5.04 -0.65 -15.24
C ASP A 38 -5.82 0.66 -15.38
N GLU A 39 -6.30 1.20 -14.26
CA GLU A 39 -7.09 2.43 -14.25
C GLU A 39 -6.25 3.69 -14.05
N MET A 40 -5.11 3.57 -13.39
CA MET A 40 -4.27 4.68 -12.99
C MET A 40 -2.87 4.53 -13.56
N TYR A 41 -2.20 5.65 -13.76
CA TYR A 41 -0.83 5.66 -14.23
C TYR A 41 0.08 6.12 -13.10
N TYR A 42 1.02 5.26 -12.72
CA TYR A 42 2.05 5.54 -11.73
C TYR A 42 3.41 5.38 -12.39
N PRO A 43 4.02 6.47 -12.92
CA PRO A 43 5.28 6.35 -13.64
C PRO A 43 6.38 5.63 -12.86
N TRP A 44 6.44 5.85 -11.55
CA TRP A 44 7.46 5.21 -10.72
C TRP A 44 7.26 3.70 -10.56
N LEU A 45 6.05 3.18 -10.84
CA LEU A 45 5.77 1.74 -10.76
C LEU A 45 5.88 1.05 -12.11
N THR A 46 5.58 1.73 -13.20
CA THR A 46 5.46 1.10 -14.53
C THR A 46 6.56 1.49 -15.50
N ASP A 47 7.21 2.63 -15.28
CA ASP A 47 8.26 3.12 -16.16
C ASP A 47 9.65 2.75 -15.62
N GLU A 48 10.66 3.58 -15.86
CA GLU A 48 11.98 3.31 -15.32
C GLU A 48 11.99 3.40 -13.80
N PRO A 49 12.63 2.44 -13.12
CA PRO A 49 12.75 2.50 -11.67
C PRO A 49 13.46 3.76 -11.21
N GLU A 50 13.02 4.32 -10.11
CA GLU A 50 13.68 5.44 -9.46
C GLU A 50 15.06 4.99 -8.99
N LYS A 51 16.13 5.59 -9.57
CA LYS A 51 17.50 5.15 -9.28
C LYS A 51 17.94 5.46 -7.84
N HIS A 52 17.32 6.43 -7.22
CA HIS A 52 17.69 6.91 -5.89
C HIS A 52 16.56 6.71 -4.89
N PHE A 53 15.73 5.69 -5.11
CA PHE A 53 14.66 5.40 -4.19
C PHE A 53 15.24 4.97 -2.83
N LEU A 54 14.75 5.62 -1.79
CA LEU A 54 15.31 5.48 -0.44
C LEU A 54 15.32 4.04 0.06
N LEU A 55 14.33 3.26 -0.32
CA LEU A 55 14.19 1.87 0.11
C LEU A 55 14.88 0.86 -0.82
N GLY A 56 15.57 1.33 -1.87
CA GLY A 56 16.25 0.45 -2.81
C GLY A 56 15.30 -0.18 -3.83
N ASN A 57 15.47 -1.48 -4.08
CA ASN A 57 14.64 -2.19 -5.04
C ASN A 57 13.20 -2.32 -4.53
N TYR A 58 12.25 -1.83 -5.33
CA TYR A 58 10.83 -1.88 -4.99
C TYR A 58 9.99 -2.67 -6.02
N ASP A 59 10.59 -3.63 -6.71
CA ASP A 59 9.88 -4.44 -7.72
C ASP A 59 8.65 -5.14 -7.12
N ALA A 60 8.69 -5.49 -5.86
CA ALA A 60 7.55 -6.10 -5.17
C ALA A 60 6.31 -5.22 -5.10
N LEU A 61 6.45 -3.90 -5.27
CA LEU A 61 5.34 -2.96 -5.27
C LEU A 61 4.68 -2.80 -6.64
N LYS A 62 5.29 -3.33 -7.70
CA LYS A 62 4.81 -3.17 -9.07
C LYS A 62 3.67 -4.13 -9.36
N ARG A 63 2.56 -3.96 -8.67
CA ARG A 63 1.37 -4.79 -8.81
C ARG A 63 0.13 -4.02 -8.41
N ASN A 64 -1.03 -4.52 -8.81
CA ASN A 64 -2.28 -4.01 -8.30
C ASN A 64 -2.41 -4.34 -6.81
N TYR A 65 -2.97 -3.41 -6.06
CA TYR A 65 -3.28 -3.61 -4.65
C TYR A 65 -4.63 -2.95 -4.36
N SER A 66 -5.66 -3.77 -4.31
CA SER A 66 -7.05 -3.32 -4.17
C SER A 66 -7.51 -3.26 -2.72
N CYS A 67 -8.72 -2.74 -2.53
CA CYS A 67 -9.38 -2.80 -1.22
C CYS A 67 -9.55 -4.23 -0.72
N GLU A 68 -9.81 -5.18 -1.63
CA GLU A 68 -9.93 -6.58 -1.25
C GLU A 68 -8.61 -7.14 -0.75
N ASP A 69 -7.51 -6.80 -1.40
CA ASP A 69 -6.17 -7.18 -0.94
C ASP A 69 -5.91 -6.62 0.46
N TYR A 70 -6.23 -5.35 0.66
CA TYR A 70 -6.08 -4.69 1.95
C TYR A 70 -6.89 -5.38 3.04
N ARG A 71 -8.14 -5.70 2.76
CA ARG A 71 -9.00 -6.40 3.73
C ARG A 71 -8.45 -7.77 4.08
N LYS A 72 -7.96 -8.49 3.08
CA LYS A 72 -7.38 -9.81 3.30
C LYS A 72 -6.12 -9.72 4.15
N ASP A 73 -5.25 -8.78 3.86
CA ASP A 73 -4.01 -8.60 4.62
C ASP A 73 -4.26 -8.17 6.06
N THR A 74 -5.36 -7.47 6.31
CA THR A 74 -5.71 -6.95 7.64
C THR A 74 -6.86 -7.71 8.31
N GLU A 75 -7.23 -8.89 7.81
CA GLU A 75 -8.42 -9.60 8.29
C GLU A 75 -8.40 -9.94 9.76
N LYS A 76 -7.21 -10.11 10.33
CA LYS A 76 -7.04 -10.43 11.76
C LYS A 76 -7.00 -9.19 12.65
N LEU A 77 -7.06 -8.01 12.05
CA LEU A 77 -7.04 -6.74 12.75
C LEU A 77 -8.41 -6.10 12.67
N LYS A 78 -8.76 -5.35 13.70
CA LYS A 78 -10.04 -4.64 13.71
C LYS A 78 -9.86 -3.22 13.16
N ILE A 79 -9.67 -3.15 11.85
CA ILE A 79 -9.54 -1.86 11.17
C ILE A 79 -10.93 -1.24 11.03
N VAL A 80 -11.17 -0.11 11.66
CA VAL A 80 -12.46 0.57 11.61
C VAL A 80 -12.48 1.74 10.65
N LYS A 81 -11.33 2.35 10.40
CA LYS A 81 -11.16 3.44 9.44
C LYS A 81 -9.75 3.42 8.89
N THR A 82 -9.59 3.99 7.71
CA THR A 82 -8.27 4.15 7.09
C THR A 82 -8.11 5.57 6.57
N VAL A 83 -6.86 6.01 6.45
CA VAL A 83 -6.51 7.25 5.76
C VAL A 83 -5.68 6.86 4.54
N HIS A 84 -6.23 7.11 3.36
CA HIS A 84 -5.50 6.89 2.12
C HIS A 84 -4.55 8.06 1.87
N VAL A 85 -3.30 7.74 1.54
CA VAL A 85 -2.30 8.71 1.13
C VAL A 85 -2.07 8.53 -0.37
N GLU A 86 -1.92 9.65 -1.09
CA GLU A 86 -1.68 9.61 -2.53
C GLU A 86 -0.45 8.76 -2.85
N ALA A 87 -0.50 8.06 -3.96
CA ALA A 87 0.53 7.10 -4.36
C ALA A 87 1.35 7.60 -5.55
N GLU A 88 1.47 8.91 -5.72
CA GLU A 88 2.20 9.56 -6.81
C GLU A 88 1.78 9.04 -8.19
N SER A 89 0.51 9.18 -8.49
CA SER A 89 0.03 9.01 -9.86
C SER A 89 0.59 10.15 -10.74
N GLU A 90 0.37 10.06 -12.04
CA GLU A 90 0.93 11.04 -12.97
C GLU A 90 0.59 12.48 -12.58
N HIS A 91 1.58 13.37 -12.65
CA HIS A 91 1.43 14.75 -12.22
C HIS A 91 0.61 15.60 -13.20
N GLN A 92 0.37 15.10 -14.40
CA GLN A 92 -0.39 15.82 -15.41
C GLN A 92 -1.90 15.81 -15.13
N ASP A 93 -2.34 14.87 -14.29
CA ASP A 93 -3.75 14.78 -13.86
C ASP A 93 -3.80 14.51 -12.36
N PRO A 94 -3.52 15.53 -11.53
CA PRO A 94 -3.39 15.34 -10.08
C PRO A 94 -4.70 14.98 -9.39
N LEU A 95 -5.85 15.23 -10.01
CA LEU A 95 -7.14 14.90 -9.40
C LEU A 95 -7.63 13.49 -9.74
N ARG A 96 -6.99 12.83 -10.69
CA ARG A 96 -7.43 11.52 -11.16
C ARG A 96 -7.44 10.48 -10.05
N GLU A 97 -6.44 10.46 -9.21
CA GLU A 97 -6.37 9.51 -8.09
C GLU A 97 -7.49 9.77 -7.08
N THR A 98 -7.76 11.02 -6.76
CA THR A 98 -8.87 11.37 -5.87
C THR A 98 -10.22 10.93 -6.43
N GLU A 99 -10.45 11.14 -7.70
CA GLU A 99 -11.68 10.70 -8.38
C GLU A 99 -11.81 9.18 -8.33
N TRP A 100 -10.74 8.47 -8.64
CA TRP A 100 -10.72 7.02 -8.57
C TRP A 100 -10.99 6.52 -7.15
N LEU A 101 -10.36 7.13 -6.15
CA LEU A 101 -10.57 6.76 -4.75
C LEU A 101 -12.02 6.98 -4.31
N ASN A 102 -12.66 8.04 -4.77
CA ASN A 102 -14.07 8.26 -4.48
C ASN A 102 -14.94 7.12 -5.03
N GLN A 103 -14.63 6.64 -6.24
CA GLN A 103 -15.32 5.48 -6.80
C GLN A 103 -15.07 4.22 -5.98
N VAL A 104 -13.84 4.01 -5.55
CA VAL A 104 -13.48 2.87 -4.70
C VAL A 104 -14.24 2.90 -3.38
N MET A 105 -14.37 4.07 -2.78
CA MET A 105 -15.12 4.24 -1.53
C MET A 105 -16.60 3.90 -1.71
N GLU A 106 -17.21 4.27 -2.84
CA GLU A 106 -18.61 3.95 -3.13
C GLU A 106 -18.83 2.46 -3.30
N LEU A 107 -17.84 1.75 -3.86
CA LEU A 107 -17.93 0.31 -4.13
C LEU A 107 -17.47 -0.55 -2.95
N SER A 108 -16.79 0.03 -1.98
CA SER A 108 -16.26 -0.68 -0.83
C SER A 108 -16.90 -0.15 0.45
N LEU A 109 -16.93 -0.97 1.49
CA LEU A 109 -17.42 -0.56 2.80
C LEU A 109 -16.31 0.06 3.66
N ILE A 110 -15.16 0.34 3.08
CA ILE A 110 -14.07 1.02 3.76
C ILE A 110 -14.28 2.53 3.64
N HIS A 111 -14.32 3.21 4.78
CA HIS A 111 -14.37 4.66 4.83
C HIS A 111 -12.95 5.19 4.91
N ILE A 112 -12.60 6.00 3.94
CA ILE A 112 -11.30 6.65 3.86
C ILE A 112 -11.43 8.07 4.40
#